data_3bdedb9750d664a9ee8df2eb59911b15
#
_entry.id   3bdedb9750d664a9ee8df2eb59911b15
#
_cell.length_a   1.000
_cell.length_b   1.000
_cell.length_c   1.000
_cell.angle_alpha   90.00
_cell.angle_beta   90.00
_cell.angle_gamma   90.00
#
_symmetry.space_group_name_H-M   'P 1'
#
loop_
_entity.id
_entity.type
_entity.pdbx_description
1 polymer ?
#
loop_
_entity_poly.entity_id
_entity_poly.type
_entity_poly.pdbx_seq_one_letter_code
_entity_poly.pdbx_strand_id
1 'polypeptide(L)'
;MNDKKTSVRTLTMLALLVAMSIVFSRVLSISTGFVRFNLGSLPVLLAAVVFGPGAGFAVGAVADIIGGVLAGYAINPLITLGAGAIGLVAGFAWQKLNRLSTNLRLAASVLLGHFVGSIVITSLALRLFYGYPWATLAVRIPNALILSAVNVVLLRILLENRSLMKLAKK
;
A
#
# COMPACT_ATOMS: atom_id res chain seq x y z
N MET A 1 1.69 15.63 -27.06
CA MET A 1 1.13 14.56 -26.19
C MET A 1 2.12 13.41 -26.23
N ASN A 2 2.98 13.33 -25.22
CA ASN A 2 3.98 12.25 -25.16
C ASN A 2 3.30 11.01 -24.57
N ASP A 3 2.96 10.07 -25.42
CA ASP A 3 2.56 8.72 -25.01
C ASP A 3 3.73 8.06 -24.31
N LYS A 4 3.78 8.19 -23.00
CA LYS A 4 4.65 7.35 -22.17
C LYS A 4 4.11 5.92 -22.23
N LYS A 5 4.43 5.22 -23.32
CA LYS A 5 4.22 3.77 -23.39
C LYS A 5 4.87 3.19 -22.14
N THR A 6 4.06 2.59 -21.27
CA THR A 6 4.57 1.90 -20.09
C THR A 6 5.55 0.85 -20.58
N SER A 7 6.85 1.02 -20.27
CA SER A 7 7.86 0.09 -20.71
C SER A 7 7.53 -1.31 -20.18
N VAL A 8 7.76 -2.36 -20.97
CA VAL A 8 7.61 -3.76 -20.54
C VAL A 8 8.33 -4.00 -19.22
N ARG A 9 9.49 -3.37 -19.03
CA ARG A 9 10.24 -3.42 -17.79
C ARG A 9 9.45 -2.85 -16.58
N THR A 10 8.81 -1.70 -16.74
CA THR A 10 7.97 -1.11 -15.69
C THR A 10 6.83 -2.04 -15.34
N LEU A 11 6.17 -2.62 -16.35
CA LEU A 11 5.07 -3.57 -16.14
C LEU A 11 5.55 -4.81 -15.37
N THR A 12 6.70 -5.37 -15.73
CA THR A 12 7.31 -6.51 -15.02
C THR A 12 7.62 -6.17 -13.57
N MET A 13 8.16 -4.97 -13.30
CA MET A 13 8.43 -4.54 -11.92
C MET A 13 7.14 -4.36 -11.11
N LEU A 14 6.10 -3.78 -11.69
CA LEU A 14 4.81 -3.66 -11.02
C LEU A 14 4.19 -5.03 -10.74
N ALA A 15 4.29 -5.99 -11.68
CA ALA A 15 3.83 -7.36 -11.47
C ALA A 15 4.58 -8.06 -10.33
N LEU A 16 5.90 -7.88 -10.23
CA LEU A 16 6.70 -8.39 -9.11
C LEU A 16 6.28 -7.77 -7.79
N LEU A 17 6.00 -6.45 -7.76
CA LEU A 17 5.52 -5.77 -6.55
C LEU A 17 4.12 -6.26 -6.14
N VAL A 18 3.23 -6.57 -7.10
CA VAL A 18 1.94 -7.22 -6.83
C VAL A 18 2.17 -8.59 -6.18
N ALA A 19 3.02 -9.43 -6.75
CA ALA A 19 3.33 -10.74 -6.21
C ALA A 19 3.91 -10.65 -4.78
N MET A 20 4.86 -9.75 -4.55
CA MET A 20 5.41 -9.49 -3.21
C MET A 20 4.33 -9.01 -2.23
N SER A 21 3.44 -8.13 -2.66
CA SER A 21 2.33 -7.66 -1.81
C SER A 21 1.41 -8.81 -1.39
N ILE A 22 1.10 -9.73 -2.32
CA ILE A 22 0.29 -10.92 -2.02
C ILE A 22 1.02 -11.82 -1.01
N VAL A 23 2.29 -12.12 -1.23
CA VAL A 23 3.09 -12.96 -0.32
C VAL A 23 3.14 -12.32 1.08
N PHE A 24 3.45 -11.03 1.18
CA PHE A 24 3.55 -10.33 2.46
C PHE A 24 2.20 -10.22 3.18
N SER A 25 1.10 -10.11 2.45
CA SER A 25 -0.22 -9.98 3.04
C SER A 25 -0.90 -11.33 3.37
N ARG A 26 -0.53 -12.41 2.70
CA ARG A 26 -1.20 -13.72 2.85
C ARG A 26 -0.32 -14.76 3.53
N VAL A 27 0.95 -14.82 3.17
CA VAL A 27 1.90 -15.83 3.70
C VAL A 27 2.59 -15.31 4.97
N LEU A 28 3.07 -14.07 4.96
CA LEU A 28 3.80 -13.48 6.07
C LEU A 28 2.90 -12.60 6.97
N SER A 29 1.63 -12.97 7.14
CA SER A 29 0.72 -12.23 7.99
C SER A 29 0.53 -12.93 9.35
N ILE A 30 0.59 -12.13 10.42
CA ILE A 30 0.25 -12.56 11.77
C ILE A 30 -1.15 -12.05 12.07
N SER A 31 -2.10 -12.96 12.29
CA SER A 31 -3.48 -12.64 12.64
C SER A 31 -3.75 -12.95 14.10
N THR A 32 -4.21 -11.96 14.85
CA THR A 32 -4.62 -12.08 16.25
C THR A 32 -6.15 -12.09 16.41
N GLY A 33 -6.87 -12.62 15.41
CA GLY A 33 -8.33 -12.64 15.35
C GLY A 33 -8.96 -11.34 14.88
N PHE A 34 -8.77 -10.24 15.60
CA PHE A 34 -9.36 -8.93 15.27
C PHE A 34 -8.43 -8.03 14.44
N VAL A 35 -7.13 -8.24 14.53
CA VAL A 35 -6.11 -7.44 13.85
C VAL A 35 -5.17 -8.34 13.06
N ARG A 36 -4.89 -7.94 11.83
CA ARG A 36 -3.90 -8.60 10.97
C ARG A 36 -2.70 -7.68 10.78
N PHE A 37 -1.54 -8.13 11.25
CA PHE A 37 -0.27 -7.49 10.98
C PHE A 37 0.33 -8.10 9.71
N ASN A 38 0.55 -7.31 8.69
CA ASN A 38 1.20 -7.75 7.45
C ASN A 38 1.90 -6.58 6.77
N LEU A 39 2.91 -6.91 5.99
CA LEU A 39 3.71 -5.93 5.23
C LEU A 39 3.26 -5.79 3.76
N GLY A 40 2.03 -6.23 3.43
CA GLY A 40 1.50 -6.17 2.07
C GLY A 40 1.43 -4.75 1.50
N SER A 41 1.33 -3.73 2.35
CA SER A 41 1.37 -2.33 1.94
C SER A 41 2.77 -1.85 1.53
N LEU A 42 3.86 -2.52 1.93
CA LEU A 42 5.23 -2.10 1.60
C LEU A 42 5.48 -2.04 0.09
N PRO A 43 5.20 -3.10 -0.71
CA PRO A 43 5.35 -3.03 -2.16
C PRO A 43 4.42 -2.02 -2.83
N VAL A 44 3.21 -1.82 -2.29
CA VAL A 44 2.25 -0.81 -2.77
C VAL A 44 2.83 0.60 -2.61
N LEU A 45 3.37 0.90 -1.44
CA LEU A 45 3.99 2.19 -1.12
C LEU A 45 5.29 2.39 -1.92
N LEU A 46 6.09 1.34 -2.11
CA LEU A 46 7.28 1.39 -2.97
C LEU A 46 6.90 1.73 -4.42
N ALA A 47 5.86 1.08 -4.97
CA ALA A 47 5.34 1.40 -6.28
C ALA A 47 4.89 2.86 -6.37
N ALA A 48 4.20 3.37 -5.35
CA ALA A 48 3.71 4.74 -5.28
C ALA A 48 4.83 5.79 -5.28
N VAL A 49 5.90 5.53 -4.52
CA VAL A 49 7.05 6.45 -4.41
C VAL A 49 7.91 6.44 -5.67
N VAL A 50 8.13 5.26 -6.27
CA VAL A 50 9.06 5.07 -7.39
C VAL A 50 8.39 5.34 -8.73
N PHE A 51 7.21 4.78 -8.96
CA PHE A 51 6.51 4.83 -10.25
C PHE A 51 5.31 5.81 -10.25
N GLY A 52 4.98 6.35 -9.09
CA GLY A 52 3.93 7.35 -8.94
C GLY A 52 2.60 6.81 -8.42
N PRO A 53 1.64 7.73 -8.13
CA PRO A 53 0.39 7.39 -7.43
C PRO A 53 -0.48 6.38 -8.18
N GLY A 54 -0.57 6.48 -9.51
CA GLY A 54 -1.35 5.53 -10.31
C GLY A 54 -0.78 4.11 -10.26
N ALA A 55 0.55 3.96 -10.26
CA ALA A 55 1.20 2.66 -10.11
C ALA A 55 0.95 2.07 -8.71
N GLY A 56 1.04 2.90 -7.66
CA GLY A 56 0.70 2.48 -6.30
C GLY A 56 -0.74 2.01 -6.17
N PHE A 57 -1.69 2.75 -6.78
CA PHE A 57 -3.09 2.33 -6.82
C PHE A 57 -3.26 0.97 -7.51
N ALA A 58 -2.68 0.82 -8.70
CA ALA A 58 -2.80 -0.40 -9.48
C ALA A 58 -2.22 -1.61 -8.73
N VAL A 59 -1.03 -1.48 -8.14
CA VAL A 59 -0.41 -2.56 -7.36
C VAL A 59 -1.28 -2.92 -6.15
N GLY A 60 -1.80 -1.95 -5.41
CA GLY A 60 -2.67 -2.20 -4.26
C GLY A 60 -3.97 -2.88 -4.62
N ALA A 61 -4.67 -2.38 -5.65
CA ALA A 61 -5.95 -2.93 -6.09
C ALA A 61 -5.79 -4.34 -6.68
N VAL A 62 -4.82 -4.55 -7.57
CA VAL A 62 -4.58 -5.86 -8.20
C VAL A 62 -4.12 -6.90 -7.16
N ALA A 63 -3.24 -6.50 -6.22
CA ALA A 63 -2.81 -7.40 -5.15
C ALA A 63 -3.96 -7.81 -4.22
N ASP A 64 -4.90 -6.90 -3.93
CA ASP A 64 -6.07 -7.21 -3.12
C ASP A 64 -7.01 -8.17 -3.84
N ILE A 65 -7.31 -7.91 -5.13
CA ILE A 65 -8.17 -8.77 -5.95
C ILE A 65 -7.58 -10.19 -6.05
N ILE A 66 -6.35 -10.31 -6.55
CA ILE A 66 -5.71 -11.62 -6.76
C ILE A 66 -5.49 -12.31 -5.42
N GLY A 67 -4.98 -11.60 -4.41
CA GLY A 67 -4.75 -12.14 -3.09
C GLY A 67 -6.05 -12.55 -2.38
N GLY A 68 -7.16 -11.85 -2.63
CA GLY A 68 -8.50 -12.21 -2.14
C GLY A 68 -8.99 -13.52 -2.74
N VAL A 69 -8.92 -13.65 -4.07
CA VAL A 69 -9.29 -14.88 -4.79
C VAL A 69 -8.46 -16.07 -4.33
N LEU A 70 -7.13 -15.92 -4.24
CA LEU A 70 -6.23 -17.00 -3.79
C LEU A 70 -6.50 -17.44 -2.34
N ALA A 71 -6.99 -16.54 -1.50
CA ALA A 71 -7.36 -16.83 -0.12
C ALA A 71 -8.81 -17.30 0.06
N GLY A 72 -9.58 -17.45 -1.03
CA GLY A 72 -10.98 -17.87 -0.99
C GLY A 72 -11.95 -16.80 -0.46
N TYR A 73 -11.56 -15.53 -0.43
CA TYR A 73 -12.42 -14.45 0.02
C TYR A 73 -13.25 -13.86 -1.14
N ALA A 74 -14.47 -13.47 -0.84
CA ALA A 74 -15.26 -12.66 -1.76
C ALA A 74 -14.61 -11.29 -1.95
N ILE A 75 -14.48 -10.86 -3.20
CA ILE A 75 -13.94 -9.53 -3.53
C ILE A 75 -14.96 -8.47 -3.10
N ASN A 76 -14.52 -7.52 -2.28
CA ASN A 76 -15.31 -6.35 -1.92
C ASN A 76 -14.71 -5.11 -2.59
N PRO A 77 -15.44 -4.45 -3.53
CA PRO A 77 -14.91 -3.32 -4.28
C PRO A 77 -14.40 -2.17 -3.40
N LEU A 78 -15.04 -1.94 -2.25
CA LEU A 78 -14.66 -0.87 -1.34
C LEU A 78 -13.37 -1.20 -0.57
N ILE A 79 -13.14 -2.48 -0.22
CA ILE A 79 -11.87 -2.93 0.36
C ILE A 79 -10.74 -2.82 -0.66
N THR A 80 -10.99 -3.24 -1.90
CA THR A 80 -10.04 -3.10 -3.01
C THR A 80 -9.70 -1.63 -3.28
N LEU A 81 -10.72 -0.75 -3.25
CA LEU A 81 -10.50 0.69 -3.33
C LEU A 81 -9.61 1.19 -2.19
N GLY A 82 -9.84 0.73 -0.97
CA GLY A 82 -9.02 1.05 0.20
C GLY A 82 -7.57 0.62 0.03
N ALA A 83 -7.33 -0.59 -0.48
CA ALA A 83 -5.99 -1.10 -0.77
C ALA A 83 -5.26 -0.26 -1.83
N GLY A 84 -5.95 0.10 -2.92
CA GLY A 84 -5.42 0.99 -3.95
C GLY A 84 -5.18 2.41 -3.42
N ALA A 85 -6.10 2.93 -2.59
CA ALA A 85 -6.01 4.28 -2.03
C ALA A 85 -4.78 4.48 -1.14
N ILE A 86 -4.27 3.45 -0.48
CA ILE A 86 -3.00 3.52 0.27
C ILE A 86 -1.89 4.01 -0.67
N GLY A 87 -1.72 3.37 -1.82
CA GLY A 87 -0.70 3.72 -2.80
C GLY A 87 -0.98 5.06 -3.48
N LEU A 88 -2.23 5.31 -3.86
CA LEU A 88 -2.63 6.55 -4.54
C LEU A 88 -2.31 7.79 -3.68
N VAL A 89 -2.82 7.79 -2.45
CA VAL A 89 -2.67 8.92 -1.52
C VAL A 89 -1.21 9.11 -1.11
N ALA A 90 -0.51 8.01 -0.78
CA ALA A 90 0.91 8.08 -0.44
C ALA A 90 1.75 8.62 -1.62
N GLY A 91 1.46 8.20 -2.85
CA GLY A 91 2.15 8.69 -4.05
C GLY A 91 1.90 10.17 -4.32
N PHE A 92 0.65 10.64 -4.17
CA PHE A 92 0.34 12.06 -4.29
C PHE A 92 0.98 12.89 -3.18
N ALA A 93 0.92 12.41 -1.94
CA ALA A 93 1.58 13.08 -0.82
C ALA A 93 3.10 13.17 -1.04
N TRP A 94 3.72 12.08 -1.50
CA TRP A 94 5.14 12.06 -1.87
C TRP A 94 5.48 13.10 -2.92
N GLN A 95 4.67 13.29 -3.94
CA GLN A 95 4.90 14.29 -4.99
C GLN A 95 4.70 15.73 -4.51
N LYS A 96 3.68 15.96 -3.68
CA LYS A 96 3.31 17.32 -3.22
C LYS A 96 4.18 17.83 -2.07
N LEU A 97 4.64 16.93 -1.18
CA LEU A 97 5.43 17.28 -0.01
C LEU A 97 6.95 17.40 -0.31
N ASN A 98 7.31 17.82 -1.51
CA ASN A 98 8.71 17.90 -1.98
C ASN A 98 9.56 18.93 -1.22
N ARG A 99 8.94 19.85 -0.49
CA ARG A 99 9.61 20.86 0.35
C ARG A 99 10.08 20.32 1.70
N LEU A 100 9.56 19.15 2.13
CA LEU A 100 9.94 18.53 3.39
C LEU A 100 11.25 17.74 3.24
N SER A 101 11.95 17.53 4.36
CA SER A 101 13.07 16.57 4.40
C SER A 101 12.60 15.18 3.98
N THR A 102 13.47 14.39 3.36
CA THR A 102 13.12 13.06 2.81
C THR A 102 12.44 12.16 3.85
N ASN A 103 12.90 12.19 5.10
CA ASN A 103 12.34 11.38 6.18
C ASN A 103 10.92 11.81 6.54
N LEU A 104 10.72 13.11 6.72
CA LEU A 104 9.40 13.66 7.07
C LEU A 104 8.41 13.50 5.93
N ARG A 105 8.87 13.71 4.69
CA ARG A 105 8.10 13.47 3.47
C ARG A 105 7.64 12.02 3.36
N LEU A 106 8.54 11.07 3.61
CA LEU A 106 8.23 9.65 3.57
C LEU A 106 7.23 9.27 4.68
N ALA A 107 7.49 9.70 5.91
CA ALA A 107 6.60 9.44 7.04
C ALA A 107 5.19 10.02 6.80
N ALA A 108 5.08 11.27 6.39
CA ALA A 108 3.80 11.92 6.10
C ALA A 108 3.06 11.20 4.95
N SER A 109 3.75 10.81 3.89
CA SER A 109 3.15 10.11 2.76
C SER A 109 2.59 8.74 3.15
N VAL A 110 3.33 7.96 3.92
CA VAL A 110 2.91 6.65 4.40
C VAL A 110 1.74 6.77 5.37
N LEU A 111 1.81 7.69 6.33
CA LEU A 111 0.74 7.93 7.29
C LEU A 111 -0.57 8.35 6.61
N LEU A 112 -0.51 9.29 5.66
CA LEU A 112 -1.69 9.73 4.91
C LEU A 112 -2.28 8.59 4.08
N GLY A 113 -1.45 7.77 3.43
CA GLY A 113 -1.91 6.60 2.69
C GLY A 113 -2.66 5.61 3.57
N HIS A 114 -2.08 5.24 4.73
CA HIS A 114 -2.73 4.34 5.68
C HIS A 114 -3.96 4.96 6.32
N PHE A 115 -3.94 6.25 6.64
CA PHE A 115 -5.10 6.94 7.20
C PHE A 115 -6.29 6.85 6.24
N VAL A 116 -6.14 7.26 5.00
CA VAL A 116 -7.24 7.26 4.03
C VAL A 116 -7.63 5.83 3.63
N GLY A 117 -6.68 5.02 3.21
CA GLY A 117 -6.98 3.68 2.64
C GLY A 117 -7.38 2.67 3.72
N SER A 118 -6.63 2.58 4.82
CA SER A 118 -6.86 1.56 5.84
C SER A 118 -7.85 2.01 6.92
N ILE A 119 -7.69 3.22 7.49
CA ILE A 119 -8.54 3.64 8.61
C ILE A 119 -9.89 4.13 8.09
N VAL A 120 -9.94 4.95 7.04
CA VAL A 120 -11.22 5.50 6.55
C VAL A 120 -11.92 4.49 5.65
N ILE A 121 -11.38 4.22 4.46
CA ILE A 121 -12.08 3.46 3.41
C ILE A 121 -12.32 2.00 3.83
N THR A 122 -11.28 1.29 4.28
CA THR A 122 -11.43 -0.13 4.64
C THR A 122 -12.29 -0.31 5.90
N SER A 123 -12.19 0.58 6.90
CA SER A 123 -13.05 0.48 8.09
C SER A 123 -14.51 0.75 7.74
N LEU A 124 -14.77 1.72 6.85
CA LEU A 124 -16.11 1.96 6.34
C LEU A 124 -16.67 0.73 5.60
N ALA A 125 -15.86 0.10 4.76
CA ALA A 125 -16.24 -1.14 4.07
C ALA A 125 -16.59 -2.26 5.05
N LEU A 126 -15.77 -2.48 6.08
CA LEU A 126 -16.00 -3.49 7.11
C LEU A 126 -17.28 -3.20 7.91
N ARG A 127 -17.56 -1.94 8.19
CA ARG A 127 -18.80 -1.55 8.86
C ARG A 127 -20.04 -1.80 8.00
N LEU A 128 -19.99 -1.38 6.73
CA LEU A 128 -21.16 -1.42 5.84
C LEU A 128 -21.48 -2.84 5.34
N PHE A 129 -20.48 -3.62 4.99
CA PHE A 129 -20.67 -4.93 4.36
C PHE A 129 -20.58 -6.11 5.33
N TYR A 130 -19.90 -5.93 6.46
CA TYR A 130 -19.66 -7.03 7.41
C TYR A 130 -20.17 -6.74 8.83
N GLY A 131 -20.77 -5.57 9.06
CA GLY A 131 -21.40 -5.23 10.33
C GLY A 131 -20.45 -5.06 11.53
N TYR A 132 -19.14 -4.88 11.31
CA TYR A 132 -18.16 -4.74 12.40
C TYR A 132 -18.49 -3.55 13.29
N PRO A 133 -18.50 -3.72 14.64
CA PRO A 133 -18.76 -2.62 15.58
C PRO A 133 -17.59 -1.61 15.58
N TRP A 134 -17.89 -0.34 15.82
CA TRP A 134 -16.88 0.72 15.85
C TRP A 134 -15.75 0.47 16.86
N ALA A 135 -16.07 -0.16 18.00
CA ALA A 135 -15.08 -0.53 19.01
C ALA A 135 -13.99 -1.46 18.43
N THR A 136 -14.39 -2.45 17.62
CA THR A 136 -13.45 -3.36 16.95
C THR A 136 -12.64 -2.62 15.88
N LEU A 137 -13.24 -1.67 15.16
CA LEU A 137 -12.57 -0.89 14.14
C LEU A 137 -11.56 0.11 14.75
N ALA A 138 -11.78 0.59 15.96
CA ALA A 138 -10.85 1.47 16.67
C ALA A 138 -9.46 0.84 16.87
N VAL A 139 -9.38 -0.48 17.04
CA VAL A 139 -8.11 -1.22 17.17
C VAL A 139 -7.26 -1.13 15.89
N ARG A 140 -7.85 -0.79 14.75
CA ARG A 140 -7.12 -0.58 13.50
C ARG A 140 -6.23 0.67 13.52
N ILE A 141 -6.54 1.66 14.37
CA ILE A 141 -5.76 2.91 14.46
C ILE A 141 -4.33 2.62 14.96
N PRO A 142 -4.11 2.02 16.14
CA PRO A 142 -2.77 1.69 16.59
C PRO A 142 -2.04 0.73 15.64
N ASN A 143 -2.76 -0.24 15.04
CA ASN A 143 -2.18 -1.14 14.04
C ASN A 143 -1.67 -0.37 12.81
N ALA A 144 -2.46 0.57 12.28
CA ALA A 144 -2.05 1.39 11.15
C ALA A 144 -0.84 2.27 11.47
N LEU A 145 -0.74 2.80 12.70
CA LEU A 145 0.42 3.58 13.15
C LEU A 145 1.69 2.72 13.22
N ILE A 146 1.60 1.53 13.83
CA ILE A 146 2.73 0.59 13.92
C ILE A 146 3.18 0.17 12.52
N LEU A 147 2.26 -0.23 11.65
CA LEU A 147 2.57 -0.61 10.27
C LEU A 147 3.15 0.56 9.47
N SER A 148 2.66 1.78 9.68
CA SER A 148 3.22 2.97 9.04
C SER A 148 4.67 3.20 9.47
N ALA A 149 4.98 3.09 10.77
CA ALA A 149 6.34 3.25 11.27
C ALA A 149 7.29 2.20 10.66
N VAL A 150 6.88 0.92 10.66
CA VAL A 150 7.66 -0.17 10.05
C VAL A 150 7.86 0.07 8.54
N ASN A 151 6.80 0.42 7.82
CA ASN A 151 6.88 0.71 6.39
C ASN A 151 7.81 1.88 6.09
N VAL A 152 7.80 2.95 6.89
CA VAL A 152 8.71 4.10 6.72
C VAL A 152 10.17 3.66 6.84
N VAL A 153 10.51 2.86 7.86
CA VAL A 153 11.88 2.35 8.06
C VAL A 153 12.30 1.47 6.89
N LEU A 154 11.47 0.51 6.51
CA LEU A 154 11.79 -0.42 5.41
C LEU A 154 11.89 0.30 4.06
N LEU A 155 10.96 1.22 3.76
CA LEU A 155 11.01 2.01 2.54
C LEU A 155 12.26 2.88 2.48
N ARG A 156 12.68 3.47 3.60
CA ARG A 156 13.89 4.25 3.66
C ARG A 156 15.11 3.41 3.29
N ILE A 157 15.27 2.23 3.88
CA ILE A 157 16.35 1.29 3.57
C ILE A 157 16.33 0.92 2.08
N LEU A 158 15.14 0.63 1.52
CA LEU A 158 15.00 0.27 0.11
C LEU A 158 15.34 1.44 -0.82
N LEU A 159 14.94 2.67 -0.49
CA LEU A 159 15.21 3.87 -1.29
C LEU A 159 16.69 4.31 -1.22
N GLU A 160 17.40 4.03 -0.14
CA GLU A 160 18.84 4.27 0.01
C GLU A 160 19.68 3.29 -0.81
N ASN A 161 19.12 2.13 -1.18
CA ASN A 161 19.82 1.13 -1.99
C ASN A 161 19.90 1.59 -3.46
N ARG A 162 21.08 2.10 -3.84
CA ARG A 162 21.35 2.65 -5.18
C ARG A 162 21.12 1.64 -6.31
N SER A 163 21.34 0.35 -6.07
CA SER A 163 21.13 -0.71 -7.07
C SER A 163 19.66 -0.88 -7.41
N LEU A 164 18.79 -0.93 -6.40
CA LEU A 164 17.34 -0.99 -6.59
C LEU A 164 16.80 0.25 -7.30
N MET A 165 17.25 1.43 -6.90
CA MET A 165 16.81 2.69 -7.51
C MET A 165 17.28 2.86 -8.95
N LYS A 166 18.44 2.33 -9.34
CA LYS A 166 18.90 2.29 -10.74
C LYS A 166 18.03 1.36 -11.59
N LEU A 167 17.57 0.25 -11.02
CA LEU A 167 16.66 -0.67 -11.71
C LEU A 167 15.30 -0.03 -11.98
N ALA A 168 14.82 0.83 -11.11
CA ALA A 168 13.51 1.48 -11.23
C ALA A 168 13.50 2.73 -12.14
N LYS A 169 14.66 3.40 -12.35
CA LYS A 169 14.78 4.65 -13.11
C LYS A 169 15.18 4.48 -14.58
N LYS A 170 15.67 3.31 -15.01
CA LYS A 170 16.00 2.97 -16.39
C LYS A 170 14.83 2.27 -17.06
#